data_e2f93477a16245b339171a98e67ec2b8
#
_entry.id   e2f93477a16245b339171a98e67ec2b8
#
_cell.length_a   1.000
_cell.length_b   1.000
_cell.length_c   1.000
_cell.angle_alpha   90.00
_cell.angle_beta   90.00
_cell.angle_gamma   90.00
#
_symmetry.space_group_name_H-M   'P 1'
#
loop_
_entity.id
_entity.type
_entity.pdbx_description
1 polymer ?
#
loop_
_entity_poly.entity_id
_entity_poly.type
_entity_poly.pdbx_seq_one_letter_code
_entity_poly.pdbx_strand_id
1 'polypeptide(L)'
;KNCKEDAVYRMLERFAQRLSKNPFAVLGSKKRGVNGALASFMECRREVPALFFADDGKFADASVRNTQGRPEPFEFEKQIPNIVFCIETYDKERLAQILEDSRKHLSKSDGGGYKPDAVKTQCIAYIIELQSHILKKYPEREFPPASAFDLVPQILSRTRFCEVFELVENFTTGFLEAF
;
A
#
# COMPACT_ATOMS: atom_id res chain seq x y z
N LYS A 1 -23.68 -6.73 24.96
CA LYS A 1 -23.15 -6.53 23.59
C LYS A 1 -23.95 -5.43 22.91
N ASN A 2 -23.28 -4.46 22.34
CA ASN A 2 -23.71 -3.10 22.08
C ASN A 2 -24.60 -2.97 20.83
N CYS A 3 -25.92 -3.00 21.02
CA CYS A 3 -26.91 -2.76 19.97
C CYS A 3 -26.78 -1.37 19.27
N LYS A 4 -26.03 -0.44 19.86
CA LYS A 4 -25.81 0.92 19.32
C LYS A 4 -24.61 1.00 18.37
N GLU A 5 -23.58 0.18 18.57
CA GLU A 5 -22.43 0.10 17.67
C GLU A 5 -22.84 -0.52 16.33
N ASP A 6 -23.63 -1.60 16.37
CA ASP A 6 -24.19 -2.22 15.17
C ASP A 6 -25.09 -1.27 14.35
N ALA A 7 -25.71 -0.29 15.01
CA ALA A 7 -26.54 0.72 14.33
C ALA A 7 -25.69 1.75 13.57
N VAL A 8 -24.54 2.16 14.14
CA VAL A 8 -23.60 3.09 13.48
C VAL A 8 -22.95 2.39 12.27
N TYR A 9 -22.49 1.16 12.43
CA TYR A 9 -21.92 0.38 11.31
C TYR A 9 -22.94 0.22 10.18
N ARG A 10 -24.18 -0.18 10.47
CA ARG A 10 -25.26 -0.28 9.46
C ARG A 10 -25.59 1.06 8.79
N MET A 11 -25.49 2.17 9.50
CA MET A 11 -25.68 3.50 8.93
C MET A 11 -24.55 3.84 7.97
N LEU A 12 -23.30 3.55 8.33
CA LEU A 12 -22.13 3.78 7.50
C LEU A 12 -22.15 2.90 6.25
N GLU A 13 -22.53 1.62 6.37
CA GLU A 13 -22.72 0.72 5.22
C GLU A 13 -23.79 1.25 4.25
N ARG A 14 -24.94 1.70 4.75
CA ARG A 14 -25.99 2.32 3.91
C ARG A 14 -25.50 3.61 3.26
N PHE A 15 -24.69 4.39 3.95
CA PHE A 15 -24.09 5.59 3.40
C PHE A 15 -23.07 5.25 2.30
N ALA A 16 -22.21 4.25 2.54
CA ALA A 16 -21.29 3.71 1.57
C ALA A 16 -21.97 3.23 0.30
N GLN A 17 -23.08 2.49 0.44
CA GLN A 17 -23.86 1.99 -0.70
C GLN A 17 -24.50 3.12 -1.54
N ARG A 18 -24.74 4.30 -0.94
CA ARG A 18 -25.29 5.47 -1.66
C ARG A 18 -24.22 6.32 -2.35
N LEU A 19 -23.01 6.25 -1.88
CA LEU A 19 -21.86 6.89 -2.54
C LEU A 19 -21.36 5.87 -3.57
N SER A 20 -21.42 6.21 -4.83
CA SER A 20 -20.94 5.36 -5.96
C SER A 20 -19.42 5.04 -5.88
N LYS A 21 -18.77 5.32 -4.76
CA LYS A 21 -17.36 5.03 -4.44
C LYS A 21 -17.33 4.40 -3.06
N ASN A 22 -16.49 3.39 -2.87
CA ASN A 22 -16.25 2.78 -1.56
C ASN A 22 -15.65 3.81 -0.60
N PRO A 23 -16.41 4.42 0.33
CA PRO A 23 -15.88 5.38 1.26
C PRO A 23 -15.09 4.66 2.32
N PHE A 24 -13.97 5.23 2.69
CA PHE A 24 -13.23 4.83 3.88
C PHE A 24 -13.72 5.65 5.07
N ALA A 25 -13.84 5.02 6.23
CA ALA A 25 -14.17 5.71 7.46
C ALA A 25 -13.33 5.19 8.62
N VAL A 26 -12.95 6.11 9.51
CA VAL A 26 -12.31 5.77 10.78
C VAL A 26 -13.28 6.08 11.90
N LEU A 27 -13.50 5.11 12.78
CA LEU A 27 -14.33 5.27 13.97
C LEU A 27 -13.42 5.53 15.16
N GLY A 28 -13.66 6.66 15.84
CA GLY A 28 -13.01 6.98 17.10
C GLY A 28 -13.71 6.33 18.30
N SER A 29 -13.01 6.23 19.42
CA SER A 29 -13.57 5.70 20.65
C SER A 29 -14.70 6.59 21.20
N LYS A 30 -15.71 5.95 21.81
CA LYS A 30 -16.83 6.64 22.40
C LYS A 30 -16.39 7.37 23.67
N LYS A 31 -16.47 8.71 23.67
CA LYS A 31 -16.13 9.57 24.80
C LYS A 31 -17.26 10.55 25.10
N ARG A 32 -17.27 11.09 26.31
CA ARG A 32 -18.33 12.03 26.77
C ARG A 32 -17.79 13.48 26.76
N GLY A 33 -18.71 14.42 26.47
CA GLY A 33 -18.42 15.86 26.51
C GLY A 33 -17.57 16.37 25.34
N VAL A 34 -17.35 17.67 25.28
CA VAL A 34 -16.63 18.37 24.20
C VAL A 34 -15.18 17.89 24.11
N ASN A 35 -14.48 17.79 25.27
CA ASN A 35 -13.11 17.28 25.32
C ASN A 35 -13.03 15.81 24.88
N GLY A 36 -14.06 15.03 25.16
CA GLY A 36 -14.17 13.66 24.69
C GLY A 36 -14.35 13.57 23.16
N ALA A 37 -15.17 14.45 22.59
CA ALA A 37 -15.34 14.54 21.14
C ALA A 37 -14.02 14.93 20.44
N LEU A 38 -13.30 15.92 20.97
CA LEU A 38 -11.98 16.31 20.45
C LEU A 38 -10.99 15.16 20.54
N ALA A 39 -10.91 14.45 21.66
CA ALA A 39 -10.01 13.31 21.83
C ALA A 39 -10.34 12.18 20.85
N SER A 40 -11.64 11.88 20.64
CA SER A 40 -12.08 10.88 19.64
C SER A 40 -11.72 11.30 18.21
N PHE A 41 -11.88 12.58 17.87
CA PHE A 41 -11.46 13.12 16.57
C PHE A 41 -9.94 12.99 16.35
N MET A 42 -9.13 13.30 17.36
CA MET A 42 -7.68 13.18 17.29
C MET A 42 -7.22 11.72 17.14
N GLU A 43 -7.96 10.78 17.74
CA GLU A 43 -7.76 9.34 17.51
C GLU A 43 -8.03 8.99 16.03
N CYS A 44 -9.20 9.37 15.50
CA CYS A 44 -9.51 9.15 14.09
C CYS A 44 -8.43 9.73 13.16
N ARG A 45 -8.05 10.99 13.38
CA ARG A 45 -7.04 11.67 12.55
C ARG A 45 -5.71 10.93 12.54
N ARG A 46 -5.32 10.32 13.65
CA ARG A 46 -4.07 9.55 13.74
C ARG A 46 -4.13 8.23 12.97
N GLU A 47 -5.33 7.63 12.87
CA GLU A 47 -5.52 6.35 12.17
C GLU A 47 -5.85 6.51 10.67
N VAL A 48 -6.10 7.73 10.18
CA VAL A 48 -6.33 7.98 8.75
C VAL A 48 -5.23 7.38 7.85
N PRO A 49 -3.93 7.45 8.19
CA PRO A 49 -2.89 6.80 7.38
C PRO A 49 -3.06 5.28 7.23
N ALA A 50 -3.70 4.60 8.20
CA ALA A 50 -3.95 3.16 8.11
C ALA A 50 -4.94 2.80 6.99
N LEU A 51 -5.80 3.75 6.59
CA LEU A 51 -6.73 3.57 5.46
C LEU A 51 -6.02 3.33 4.13
N PHE A 52 -4.78 3.80 3.99
CA PHE A 52 -3.96 3.52 2.81
C PHE A 52 -3.76 2.02 2.58
N PHE A 53 -3.71 1.23 3.65
CA PHE A 53 -3.51 -0.22 3.60
C PHE A 53 -4.83 -1.01 3.68
N ALA A 54 -5.96 -0.33 3.86
CA ALA A 54 -7.24 -0.99 3.95
C ALA A 54 -7.72 -1.50 2.58
N ASP A 55 -8.23 -2.71 2.56
CA ASP A 55 -8.95 -3.23 1.40
C ASP A 55 -10.29 -2.50 1.23
N ASP A 56 -10.86 -2.58 0.02
CA ASP A 56 -12.14 -1.95 -0.31
C ASP A 56 -13.24 -2.30 0.70
N GLY A 57 -13.91 -1.26 1.19
CA GLY A 57 -15.08 -1.39 2.06
C GLY A 57 -14.80 -1.71 3.52
N LYS A 58 -13.55 -1.64 3.99
CA LYS A 58 -13.20 -1.81 5.40
C LYS A 58 -13.22 -0.48 6.15
N PHE A 59 -13.75 -0.53 7.36
CA PHE A 59 -13.70 0.57 8.31
C PHE A 59 -12.54 0.32 9.29
N ALA A 60 -11.71 1.34 9.53
CA ALA A 60 -10.69 1.27 10.57
C ALA A 60 -11.32 1.70 11.91
N ASP A 61 -11.17 0.88 12.93
CA ASP A 61 -11.57 1.19 14.30
C ASP A 61 -10.35 1.64 15.11
N ALA A 62 -10.33 2.93 15.43
CA ALA A 62 -9.24 3.53 16.19
C ALA A 62 -9.16 3.04 17.65
N SER A 63 -10.19 2.34 18.16
CA SER A 63 -10.18 1.75 19.50
C SER A 63 -9.41 0.42 19.57
N VAL A 64 -9.26 -0.27 18.43
CA VAL A 64 -8.53 -1.53 18.32
C VAL A 64 -7.08 -1.26 17.95
N ARG A 65 -6.27 -0.93 18.95
CA ARG A 65 -4.81 -0.83 18.77
C ARG A 65 -4.19 -2.21 18.79
N ASN A 66 -3.69 -2.66 17.66
CA ASN A 66 -2.69 -3.71 17.65
C ASN A 66 -1.33 -3.09 18.04
N THR A 67 -0.88 -3.36 19.25
CA THR A 67 0.44 -2.96 19.76
C THR A 67 1.54 -3.93 19.33
N GLN A 68 1.46 -4.46 18.12
CA GLN A 68 2.51 -5.33 17.61
C GLN A 68 3.73 -4.51 17.26
N GLY A 69 4.90 -5.06 17.54
CA GLY A 69 6.20 -4.39 17.53
C GLY A 69 6.53 -3.68 16.22
N ARG A 70 7.58 -2.89 16.26
CA ARG A 70 8.13 -2.22 15.06
C ARG A 70 8.35 -3.26 13.97
N PRO A 71 7.80 -3.07 12.74
CA PRO A 71 8.07 -3.98 11.65
C PRO A 71 9.59 -4.03 11.41
N GLU A 72 10.10 -5.21 11.10
CA GLU A 72 11.47 -5.31 10.63
C GLU A 72 11.64 -4.43 9.38
N PRO A 73 12.75 -3.70 9.26
CA PRO A 73 12.99 -2.86 8.11
C PRO A 73 13.06 -3.74 6.86
N PHE A 74 12.05 -3.60 5.99
CA PHE A 74 12.03 -4.25 4.70
C PHE A 74 12.53 -3.27 3.65
N GLU A 75 13.63 -3.61 2.99
CA GLU A 75 14.21 -2.84 1.90
C GLU A 75 13.89 -3.53 0.58
N PHE A 76 12.91 -3.00 -0.14
CA PHE A 76 12.45 -3.59 -1.40
C PHE A 76 13.56 -3.66 -2.45
N GLU A 77 14.44 -2.67 -2.46
CA GLU A 77 15.61 -2.59 -3.35
C GLU A 77 16.53 -3.82 -3.24
N LYS A 78 16.61 -4.44 -2.08
CA LYS A 78 17.41 -5.67 -1.89
C LYS A 78 16.91 -6.88 -2.68
N GLN A 79 15.68 -6.81 -3.19
CA GLN A 79 15.11 -7.86 -4.05
C GLN A 79 15.53 -7.71 -5.52
N ILE A 80 16.10 -6.57 -5.93
CA ILE A 80 16.46 -6.29 -7.34
C ILE A 80 17.30 -7.38 -7.97
N PRO A 81 18.38 -7.91 -7.35
CA PRO A 81 19.17 -8.98 -7.96
C PRO A 81 18.36 -10.24 -8.26
N ASN A 82 17.45 -10.62 -7.35
CA ASN A 82 16.58 -11.78 -7.54
C ASN A 82 15.55 -11.54 -8.64
N ILE A 83 14.98 -10.34 -8.70
CA ILE A 83 14.00 -9.93 -9.71
C ILE A 83 14.66 -9.89 -11.09
N VAL A 84 15.85 -9.30 -11.22
CA VAL A 84 16.61 -9.28 -12.47
C VAL A 84 16.92 -10.70 -12.94
N PHE A 85 17.33 -11.58 -12.03
CA PHE A 85 17.54 -13.00 -12.36
C PHE A 85 16.25 -13.66 -12.91
N CYS A 86 15.10 -13.41 -12.28
CA CYS A 86 13.82 -13.93 -12.78
C CYS A 86 13.45 -13.38 -14.16
N ILE A 87 13.73 -12.10 -14.41
CA ILE A 87 13.52 -11.48 -15.73
C ILE A 87 14.41 -12.14 -16.78
N GLU A 88 15.69 -12.34 -16.50
CA GLU A 88 16.67 -12.94 -17.41
C GLU A 88 16.39 -14.41 -17.74
N THR A 89 15.87 -15.14 -16.76
CA THR A 89 15.52 -16.57 -16.92
C THR A 89 14.07 -16.79 -17.33
N TYR A 90 13.28 -15.73 -17.49
CA TYR A 90 11.85 -15.78 -17.78
C TYR A 90 11.06 -16.59 -16.74
N ASP A 91 11.46 -16.52 -15.47
CA ASP A 91 10.84 -17.26 -14.36
C ASP A 91 9.67 -16.44 -13.76
N LYS A 92 8.51 -16.57 -14.40
CA LYS A 92 7.28 -15.85 -14.01
C LYS A 92 6.78 -16.23 -12.61
N GLU A 93 6.86 -17.51 -12.27
CA GLU A 93 6.32 -18.01 -11.00
C GLU A 93 7.12 -17.47 -9.82
N ARG A 94 8.44 -17.53 -9.93
CA ARG A 94 9.33 -17.00 -8.90
C ARG A 94 9.23 -15.48 -8.79
N LEU A 95 9.11 -14.77 -9.91
CA LEU A 95 8.91 -13.33 -9.90
C LEU A 95 7.61 -12.95 -9.16
N ALA A 96 6.50 -13.61 -9.50
CA ALA A 96 5.21 -13.40 -8.84
C ALA A 96 5.29 -13.66 -7.33
N GLN A 97 6.01 -14.73 -6.91
CA GLN A 97 6.20 -15.02 -5.49
C GLN A 97 7.00 -13.93 -4.78
N ILE A 98 8.09 -13.43 -5.37
CA ILE A 98 8.89 -12.34 -4.78
C ILE A 98 8.06 -11.06 -4.62
N LEU A 99 7.27 -10.72 -5.64
CA LEU A 99 6.40 -9.53 -5.60
C LEU A 99 5.31 -9.69 -4.54
N GLU A 100 4.65 -10.85 -4.47
CA GLU A 100 3.62 -11.11 -3.46
C GLU A 100 4.18 -11.09 -2.02
N ASP A 101 5.37 -11.63 -1.79
CA ASP A 101 6.03 -11.57 -0.47
C ASP A 101 6.42 -10.15 -0.11
N SER A 102 6.90 -9.36 -1.08
CA SER A 102 7.18 -7.93 -0.90
C SER A 102 5.90 -7.16 -0.59
N ARG A 103 4.80 -7.44 -1.29
CA ARG A 103 3.48 -6.87 -1.04
C ARG A 103 3.00 -7.14 0.38
N LYS A 104 3.09 -8.40 0.83
CA LYS A 104 2.73 -8.79 2.20
C LYS A 104 3.55 -8.07 3.25
N HIS A 105 4.86 -7.90 3.03
CA HIS A 105 5.72 -7.18 3.96
C HIS A 105 5.37 -5.69 4.03
N LEU A 106 5.20 -5.03 2.88
CA LEU A 106 4.88 -3.61 2.81
C LEU A 106 3.45 -3.30 3.30
N SER A 107 2.51 -4.25 3.17
CA SER A 107 1.13 -4.10 3.64
C SER A 107 0.94 -4.38 5.12
N LYS A 108 1.91 -4.97 5.83
CA LYS A 108 1.82 -5.23 7.27
C LYS A 108 1.76 -3.92 8.06
N SER A 109 0.56 -3.36 8.11
CA SER A 109 0.28 -2.10 8.83
C SER A 109 -0.19 -2.33 10.26
N ASP A 110 -0.15 -3.57 10.78
CA ASP A 110 -0.71 -3.93 12.07
C ASP A 110 0.00 -3.20 13.22
N GLY A 111 -0.57 -2.04 13.57
CA GLY A 111 -0.27 -1.33 14.82
C GLY A 111 1.07 -0.60 14.95
N GLY A 112 1.90 -0.59 13.95
CA GLY A 112 3.23 0.05 13.98
C GLY A 112 3.91 0.03 12.62
N GLY A 113 3.15 -0.32 11.58
CA GLY A 113 3.61 -0.50 10.21
C GLY A 113 4.18 0.73 9.54
N TYR A 114 4.55 0.57 8.30
CA TYR A 114 5.11 1.63 7.48
C TYR A 114 4.10 2.77 7.31
N LYS A 115 4.62 4.00 7.31
CA LYS A 115 3.81 5.15 6.91
C LYS A 115 3.57 5.10 5.40
N PRO A 116 2.39 5.54 4.90
CA PRO A 116 2.10 5.58 3.46
C PRO A 116 3.21 6.20 2.62
N ASP A 117 3.75 7.35 3.08
CA ASP A 117 4.83 8.04 2.37
C ASP A 117 6.13 7.23 2.34
N ALA A 118 6.44 6.49 3.40
CA ALA A 118 7.62 5.61 3.43
C ALA A 118 7.48 4.46 2.43
N VAL A 119 6.28 3.86 2.33
CA VAL A 119 6.01 2.81 1.34
C VAL A 119 6.10 3.35 -0.08
N LYS A 120 5.48 4.50 -0.35
CA LYS A 120 5.59 5.14 -1.67
C LYS A 120 7.03 5.45 -2.04
N THR A 121 7.82 5.96 -1.09
CA THR A 121 9.25 6.23 -1.31
C THR A 121 10.02 4.96 -1.64
N GLN A 122 9.77 3.85 -0.93
CA GLN A 122 10.42 2.56 -1.23
C GLN A 122 10.02 2.03 -2.61
N CYS A 123 8.75 2.12 -2.99
CA CYS A 123 8.30 1.73 -4.32
C CYS A 123 8.95 2.59 -5.43
N ILE A 124 9.08 3.90 -5.20
CA ILE A 124 9.74 4.81 -6.14
C ILE A 124 11.24 4.48 -6.27
N ALA A 125 11.94 4.31 -5.16
CA ALA A 125 13.35 3.93 -5.15
C ALA A 125 13.56 2.61 -5.90
N TYR A 126 12.73 1.60 -5.61
CA TYR A 126 12.76 0.31 -6.28
C TYR A 126 12.60 0.43 -7.81
N ILE A 127 11.58 1.13 -8.32
CA ILE A 127 11.36 1.22 -9.78
C ILE A 127 12.49 1.95 -10.50
N ILE A 128 13.04 3.01 -9.88
CA ILE A 128 14.17 3.77 -10.43
C ILE A 128 15.42 2.89 -10.48
N GLU A 129 15.71 2.17 -9.41
CA GLU A 129 16.91 1.34 -9.32
C GLU A 129 16.81 0.10 -10.21
N LEU A 130 15.65 -0.56 -10.29
CA LEU A 130 15.41 -1.66 -11.21
C LEU A 130 15.63 -1.22 -12.65
N GLN A 131 15.04 -0.10 -13.08
CA GLN A 131 15.24 0.45 -14.43
C GLN A 131 16.72 0.75 -14.69
N SER A 132 17.38 1.43 -13.75
CA SER A 132 18.79 1.76 -13.85
C SER A 132 19.68 0.52 -14.00
N HIS A 133 19.37 -0.53 -13.22
CA HIS A 133 20.12 -1.79 -13.27
C HIS A 133 19.98 -2.49 -14.62
N ILE A 134 18.74 -2.59 -15.13
CA ILE A 134 18.45 -3.24 -16.41
C ILE A 134 19.04 -2.46 -17.57
N LEU A 135 18.88 -1.12 -17.63
CA LEU A 135 19.44 -0.30 -18.69
C LEU A 135 20.97 -0.32 -18.73
N LYS A 136 21.63 -0.36 -17.57
CA LYS A 136 23.10 -0.51 -17.52
C LYS A 136 23.59 -1.86 -18.07
N LYS A 137 22.81 -2.92 -17.82
CA LYS A 137 23.19 -4.27 -18.22
C LYS A 137 22.86 -4.56 -19.70
N TYR A 138 21.81 -3.94 -20.22
CA TYR A 138 21.27 -4.16 -21.57
C TYR A 138 21.01 -2.85 -22.30
N PRO A 139 22.05 -2.05 -22.60
CA PRO A 139 21.91 -0.71 -23.19
C PRO A 139 21.32 -0.71 -24.60
N GLU A 140 21.46 -1.84 -25.33
CA GLU A 140 21.02 -1.97 -26.73
C GLU A 140 19.54 -2.42 -26.84
N ARG A 141 18.87 -2.75 -25.72
CA ARG A 141 17.48 -3.20 -25.74
C ARG A 141 16.51 -2.05 -25.60
N GLU A 142 15.47 -2.10 -26.43
CA GLU A 142 14.28 -1.26 -26.23
C GLU A 142 13.40 -1.90 -25.16
N PHE A 143 13.16 -1.15 -24.08
CA PHE A 143 12.29 -1.57 -22.98
C PHE A 143 10.94 -0.87 -23.05
N PRO A 144 9.92 -1.36 -22.27
CA PRO A 144 8.57 -0.82 -22.33
C PRO A 144 8.54 0.71 -22.21
N PRO A 145 7.55 1.36 -22.82
CA PRO A 145 7.44 2.81 -22.94
C PRO A 145 7.30 3.53 -21.59
N ALA A 146 6.95 2.82 -20.52
CA ALA A 146 6.80 3.43 -19.20
C ALA A 146 8.17 3.64 -18.55
N SER A 147 8.60 4.89 -18.48
CA SER A 147 9.75 5.27 -17.67
C SER A 147 9.41 5.24 -16.19
N ALA A 148 10.37 4.86 -15.33
CA ALA A 148 10.21 5.01 -13.88
C ALA A 148 9.80 6.44 -13.49
N PHE A 149 10.32 7.45 -14.21
CA PHE A 149 9.98 8.87 -13.96
C PHE A 149 8.51 9.20 -14.25
N ASP A 150 7.87 8.52 -15.22
CA ASP A 150 6.45 8.71 -15.55
C ASP A 150 5.55 8.09 -14.46
N LEU A 151 6.05 7.11 -13.74
CA LEU A 151 5.32 6.44 -12.65
C LEU A 151 5.41 7.18 -11.31
N VAL A 152 6.47 7.96 -11.07
CA VAL A 152 6.64 8.71 -9.81
C VAL A 152 5.42 9.56 -9.46
N PRO A 153 4.90 10.46 -10.33
CA PRO A 153 3.73 11.25 -10.01
C PRO A 153 2.47 10.38 -9.84
N GLN A 154 2.37 9.27 -10.56
CA GLN A 154 1.26 8.34 -10.42
C GLN A 154 1.28 7.68 -9.04
N ILE A 155 2.41 7.15 -8.59
CA ILE A 155 2.58 6.55 -7.26
C ILE A 155 2.26 7.57 -6.16
N LEU A 156 2.77 8.79 -6.28
CA LEU A 156 2.53 9.85 -5.29
C LEU A 156 1.04 10.23 -5.18
N SER A 157 0.32 10.24 -6.29
CA SER A 157 -1.10 10.60 -6.33
C SER A 157 -2.05 9.51 -5.82
N ARG A 158 -1.62 8.24 -5.77
CA ARG A 158 -2.48 7.14 -5.31
C ARG A 158 -2.74 7.24 -3.81
N THR A 159 -3.98 6.93 -3.43
CA THR A 159 -4.44 6.99 -2.04
C THR A 159 -4.51 5.62 -1.37
N ARG A 160 -4.32 4.52 -2.15
CA ARG A 160 -4.42 3.15 -1.67
C ARG A 160 -3.17 2.36 -2.01
N PHE A 161 -2.77 1.48 -1.09
CA PHE A 161 -1.60 0.61 -1.25
C PHE A 161 -1.73 -0.33 -2.45
N CYS A 162 -2.90 -0.94 -2.63
CA CYS A 162 -3.14 -1.84 -3.77
C CYS A 162 -2.90 -1.15 -5.13
N GLU A 163 -3.32 0.11 -5.27
CA GLU A 163 -3.11 0.88 -6.50
C GLU A 163 -1.64 1.24 -6.73
N VAL A 164 -0.90 1.52 -5.66
CA VAL A 164 0.55 1.77 -5.73
C VAL A 164 1.28 0.50 -6.14
N PHE A 165 0.94 -0.62 -5.51
CA PHE A 165 1.64 -1.88 -5.75
C PHE A 165 1.32 -2.45 -7.14
N GLU A 166 0.11 -2.28 -7.65
CA GLU A 166 -0.27 -2.63 -9.03
C GLU A 166 0.60 -1.91 -10.07
N LEU A 167 0.93 -0.62 -9.85
CA LEU A 167 1.87 0.10 -10.73
C LEU A 167 3.25 -0.53 -10.70
N VAL A 168 3.74 -0.94 -9.53
CA VAL A 168 5.03 -1.61 -9.36
C VAL A 168 5.05 -2.98 -10.04
N GLU A 169 4.00 -3.78 -9.86
CA GLU A 169 3.84 -5.09 -10.49
C GLU A 169 3.83 -4.97 -12.02
N ASN A 170 3.00 -4.08 -12.56
CA ASN A 170 2.89 -3.84 -14.01
C ASN A 170 4.22 -3.36 -14.61
N PHE A 171 4.93 -2.48 -13.91
CA PHE A 171 6.25 -2.03 -14.35
C PHE A 171 7.27 -3.17 -14.39
N THR A 172 7.30 -3.98 -13.35
CA THR A 172 8.26 -5.10 -13.23
C THR A 172 7.97 -6.20 -14.26
N THR A 173 6.68 -6.55 -14.43
CA THR A 173 6.27 -7.56 -15.43
C THR A 173 6.47 -7.06 -16.86
N GLY A 174 6.37 -5.76 -17.11
CA GLY A 174 6.68 -5.17 -18.40
C GLY A 174 8.14 -5.43 -18.85
N PHE A 175 9.09 -5.45 -17.93
CA PHE A 175 10.46 -5.87 -18.25
C PHE A 175 10.55 -7.35 -18.60
N LEU A 176 9.84 -8.20 -17.87
CA LEU A 176 9.84 -9.65 -18.15
C LEU A 176 9.25 -9.96 -19.53
N GLU A 177 8.25 -9.20 -19.98
CA GLU A 177 7.62 -9.39 -21.29
C GLU A 177 8.48 -8.85 -22.45
N ALA A 178 9.35 -7.88 -22.15
CA ALA A 178 10.29 -7.31 -23.13
C ALA A 178 11.58 -8.11 -23.30
N PHE A 179 11.84 -9.11 -22.45
CA PHE A 179 13.02 -9.99 -22.48
C PHE A 179 12.79 -11.22 -23.32
#